data_4edcd62675e1a034f76e87bf420a0395
#
_entry.id   4edcd62675e1a034f76e87bf420a0395
#
_cell.length_a   1.000
_cell.length_b   1.000
_cell.length_c   1.000
_cell.angle_alpha   90.00
_cell.angle_beta   90.00
_cell.angle_gamma   90.00
#
_symmetry.space_group_name_H-M   'P 1'
#
loop_
_entity.id
_entity.type
_entity.pdbx_description
1 polymer ?
#
loop_
_entity_poly.entity_id
_entity_poly.type
_entity_poly.pdbx_seq_one_letter_code
_entity_poly.pdbx_strand_id
1 'polypeptide(L)'
;MEQSHNDCVVVTDCQQLSSSGDNEMFAYPIPQWFVVVFIVASIFLIAVGVTGNALIIVVVVWYKKLRTVINVLIVNLAIKDVIALGVILPAQLWVFGREVYPFSMNLCVAFTAFSKTVIVGCMFDLTTIAVARYIYICRPRLRDRLFSSRLCLV
;
A
#
# COMPACT_ATOMS: atom_id res chain seq x y z
N MET A 1 -14.04 -16.81 17.13
CA MET A 1 -12.91 -17.76 17.05
C MET A 1 -11.96 -17.44 15.89
N GLU A 2 -12.40 -16.73 14.87
CA GLU A 2 -11.62 -16.38 13.66
C GLU A 2 -10.60 -15.25 13.91
N GLN A 3 -10.88 -14.35 14.82
CA GLN A 3 -10.03 -13.22 15.20
C GLN A 3 -8.71 -13.69 15.89
N SER A 4 -8.77 -14.78 16.64
CA SER A 4 -7.60 -15.36 17.34
C SER A 4 -6.54 -15.95 16.41
N HIS A 5 -6.92 -16.41 15.21
CA HIS A 5 -5.96 -17.02 14.27
C HIS A 5 -5.17 -15.96 13.50
N ASN A 6 -5.82 -14.85 13.14
CA ASN A 6 -5.14 -13.74 12.47
C ASN A 6 -4.17 -12.99 13.41
N ASP A 7 -4.55 -12.84 14.68
CA ASP A 7 -3.68 -12.25 15.70
C ASP A 7 -2.42 -13.11 15.93
N CYS A 8 -2.55 -14.44 15.85
CA CYS A 8 -1.42 -15.36 16.02
C CYS A 8 -0.40 -15.26 14.88
N VAL A 9 -0.83 -15.09 13.62
CA VAL A 9 0.08 -14.93 12.47
C VAL A 9 0.84 -13.61 12.55
N VAL A 10 0.16 -12.52 12.90
CA VAL A 10 0.79 -11.19 13.01
C VAL A 10 1.78 -11.15 14.18
N VAL A 11 1.43 -11.77 15.31
CA VAL A 11 2.32 -11.89 16.48
C VAL A 11 3.53 -12.75 16.16
N THR A 12 3.38 -13.82 15.36
CA THR A 12 4.49 -14.69 14.95
C THR A 12 5.49 -13.93 14.09
N ASP A 13 5.03 -13.13 13.12
CA ASP A 13 5.89 -12.27 12.29
C ASP A 13 6.71 -11.26 13.16
N CYS A 14 6.06 -10.67 14.16
CA CYS A 14 6.74 -9.72 15.06
C CYS A 14 7.66 -10.41 16.07
N GLN A 15 7.29 -11.61 16.56
CA GLN A 15 8.13 -12.41 17.46
C GLN A 15 9.34 -13.00 16.74
N GLN A 16 9.21 -13.43 15.48
CA GLN A 16 10.36 -13.87 14.69
C GLN A 16 11.38 -12.75 14.49
N LEU A 17 10.94 -11.52 14.24
CA LEU A 17 11.82 -10.36 14.15
C LEU A 17 12.51 -9.99 15.49
N SER A 18 11.82 -10.23 16.62
CA SER A 18 12.37 -9.98 17.96
C SER A 18 13.28 -11.13 18.46
N SER A 19 12.99 -12.35 18.03
CA SER A 19 13.74 -13.57 18.42
C SER A 19 14.96 -13.84 17.54
N SER A 20 15.11 -13.13 16.43
CA SER A 20 16.23 -13.29 15.49
C SER A 20 17.58 -12.84 16.09
N GLY A 21 17.56 -12.26 17.28
CA GLY A 21 18.79 -11.92 18.03
C GLY A 21 19.52 -13.12 18.64
N ASP A 22 18.87 -14.30 18.79
CA ASP A 22 19.41 -15.38 19.59
C ASP A 22 19.45 -16.77 18.94
N ASN A 23 18.88 -17.00 17.76
CA ASN A 23 18.95 -18.31 17.11
C ASN A 23 19.03 -18.23 15.59
N GLU A 24 20.08 -18.82 15.05
CA GLU A 24 20.31 -19.16 13.66
C GLU A 24 19.13 -19.88 13.04
N MET A 25 18.21 -19.16 12.40
CA MET A 25 17.21 -19.78 11.56
C MET A 25 17.18 -19.08 10.19
N PHE A 26 17.83 -19.73 9.22
CA PHE A 26 17.92 -19.34 7.82
C PHE A 26 18.71 -18.06 7.54
N ALA A 27 19.91 -17.95 8.07
CA ALA A 27 20.93 -17.09 7.48
C ALA A 27 21.37 -17.70 6.12
N TYR A 28 20.48 -17.62 5.11
CA TYR A 28 20.98 -17.67 3.73
C TYR A 28 21.85 -16.42 3.58
N PRO A 29 23.16 -16.55 3.31
CA PRO A 29 24.01 -15.38 3.18
C PRO A 29 23.57 -14.61 1.95
N ILE A 30 22.64 -13.65 2.15
CA ILE A 30 22.21 -12.76 1.07
C ILE A 30 23.45 -11.96 0.67
N PRO A 31 23.92 -12.08 -0.57
CA PRO A 31 25.13 -11.40 -1.00
C PRO A 31 24.94 -9.88 -0.84
N GLN A 32 25.93 -9.20 -0.30
CA GLN A 32 25.86 -7.77 0.00
C GLN A 32 25.47 -6.91 -1.22
N TRP A 33 25.87 -7.30 -2.41
CA TRP A 33 25.46 -6.62 -3.64
C TRP A 33 23.95 -6.64 -3.86
N PHE A 34 23.28 -7.74 -3.48
CA PHE A 34 21.82 -7.84 -3.59
C PHE A 34 21.11 -6.85 -2.65
N VAL A 35 21.59 -6.74 -1.42
CA VAL A 35 21.06 -5.77 -0.44
C VAL A 35 21.21 -4.33 -0.96
N VAL A 36 22.37 -4.00 -1.50
CA VAL A 36 22.62 -2.66 -2.07
C VAL A 36 21.69 -2.37 -3.24
N VAL A 37 21.57 -3.31 -4.18
CA VAL A 37 20.66 -3.16 -5.34
C VAL A 37 19.22 -2.99 -4.89
N PHE A 38 18.79 -3.78 -3.90
CA PHE A 38 17.44 -3.70 -3.36
C PHE A 38 17.16 -2.34 -2.71
N ILE A 39 18.08 -1.82 -1.91
CA ILE A 39 17.94 -0.50 -1.27
C ILE A 39 17.89 0.61 -2.33
N VAL A 40 18.81 0.61 -3.30
CA VAL A 40 18.85 1.63 -4.36
C VAL A 40 17.57 1.59 -5.20
N ALA A 41 17.12 0.41 -5.60
CA ALA A 41 15.87 0.25 -6.33
C ALA A 41 14.66 0.75 -5.52
N SER A 42 14.62 0.47 -4.22
CA SER A 42 13.55 0.92 -3.33
C SER A 42 13.54 2.44 -3.18
N ILE A 43 14.69 3.09 -3.03
CA ILE A 43 14.80 4.56 -2.97
C ILE A 43 14.30 5.18 -4.27
N PHE A 44 14.68 4.61 -5.42
CA PHE A 44 14.21 5.06 -6.73
C PHE A 44 12.68 4.94 -6.85
N LEU A 45 12.12 3.78 -6.44
CA LEU A 45 10.67 3.54 -6.45
C LEU A 45 9.93 4.52 -5.52
N ILE A 46 10.47 4.82 -4.34
CA ILE A 46 9.89 5.81 -3.42
C ILE A 46 9.86 7.18 -4.09
N ALA A 47 10.97 7.63 -4.65
CA ALA A 47 11.07 8.95 -5.26
C ALA A 47 10.08 9.12 -6.43
N VAL A 48 10.10 8.19 -7.38
CA VAL A 48 9.24 8.23 -8.57
C VAL A 48 7.77 8.00 -8.20
N GLY A 49 7.50 7.02 -7.34
CA GLY A 49 6.14 6.64 -6.97
C GLY A 49 5.44 7.71 -6.13
N VAL A 50 6.10 8.27 -5.12
CA VAL A 50 5.52 9.34 -4.30
C VAL A 50 5.27 10.58 -5.16
N THR A 51 6.25 10.99 -5.99
CA THR A 51 6.10 12.16 -6.87
C THR A 51 4.99 11.97 -7.89
N GLY A 52 4.93 10.80 -8.56
CA GLY A 52 3.90 10.51 -9.55
C GLY A 52 2.49 10.47 -8.96
N ASN A 53 2.32 9.80 -7.83
CA ASN A 53 1.01 9.72 -7.16
C ASN A 53 0.59 11.07 -6.56
N ALA A 54 1.51 11.84 -5.99
CA ALA A 54 1.23 13.19 -5.52
C ALA A 54 0.78 14.11 -6.67
N LEU A 55 1.43 14.01 -7.84
CA LEU A 55 1.04 14.78 -9.02
C LEU A 55 -0.39 14.45 -9.47
N ILE A 56 -0.77 13.18 -9.51
CA ILE A 56 -2.13 12.74 -9.84
C ILE A 56 -3.14 13.38 -8.88
N ILE A 57 -2.88 13.34 -7.56
CA ILE A 57 -3.75 13.92 -6.55
C ILE A 57 -3.91 15.42 -6.80
N VAL A 58 -2.81 16.14 -6.97
CA VAL A 58 -2.82 17.59 -7.18
C VAL A 58 -3.61 17.97 -8.44
N VAL A 59 -3.36 17.29 -9.57
CA VAL A 59 -4.03 17.59 -10.84
C VAL A 59 -5.55 17.37 -10.74
N VAL A 60 -6.00 16.26 -10.16
CA VAL A 60 -7.43 15.98 -10.05
C VAL A 60 -8.12 16.91 -9.05
N VAL A 61 -7.44 17.26 -7.95
CA VAL A 61 -7.99 18.21 -6.96
C VAL A 61 -8.08 19.63 -7.54
N TRP A 62 -7.09 20.05 -8.31
CA TRP A 62 -7.04 21.42 -8.84
C TRP A 62 -8.01 21.64 -10.00
N TYR A 63 -8.10 20.65 -10.92
CA TYR A 63 -8.96 20.75 -12.10
C TYR A 63 -10.32 20.14 -11.85
N LYS A 64 -11.31 20.93 -11.43
CA LYS A 64 -12.70 20.48 -11.17
C LYS A 64 -13.32 19.72 -12.34
N LYS A 65 -12.95 20.05 -13.59
CA LYS A 65 -13.42 19.39 -14.81
C LYS A 65 -12.98 17.89 -14.89
N LEU A 66 -11.91 17.52 -14.19
CA LEU A 66 -11.39 16.14 -14.16
C LEU A 66 -12.00 15.29 -13.03
N ARG A 67 -12.91 15.82 -12.23
CA ARG A 67 -13.56 15.10 -11.14
C ARG A 67 -14.65 14.17 -11.68
N THR A 68 -14.24 13.12 -12.36
CA THR A 68 -15.11 12.00 -12.73
C THR A 68 -15.02 10.91 -11.67
N VAL A 69 -16.03 10.03 -11.59
CA VAL A 69 -16.04 8.91 -10.64
C VAL A 69 -14.78 8.05 -10.77
N ILE A 70 -14.33 7.78 -11.99
CA ILE A 70 -13.12 7.01 -12.26
C ILE A 70 -11.87 7.73 -11.71
N ASN A 71 -11.78 9.03 -11.91
CA ASN A 71 -10.64 9.82 -11.44
C ASN A 71 -10.61 9.94 -9.91
N VAL A 72 -11.76 9.95 -9.25
CA VAL A 72 -11.84 9.89 -7.78
C VAL A 72 -11.34 8.55 -7.25
N LEU A 73 -11.65 7.43 -7.92
CA LEU A 73 -11.09 6.12 -7.57
C LEU A 73 -9.57 6.08 -7.75
N ILE A 74 -9.06 6.70 -8.82
CA ILE A 74 -7.60 6.81 -9.04
C ILE A 74 -6.93 7.65 -7.95
N VAL A 75 -7.55 8.74 -7.50
CA VAL A 75 -7.04 9.55 -6.37
C VAL A 75 -7.01 8.74 -5.08
N ASN A 76 -8.05 7.96 -4.79
CA ASN A 76 -8.09 7.09 -3.62
C ASN A 76 -6.94 6.06 -3.64
N LEU A 77 -6.67 5.45 -4.79
CA LEU A 77 -5.52 4.57 -4.98
C LEU A 77 -4.21 5.34 -4.78
N ALA A 78 -4.05 6.51 -5.41
CA ALA A 78 -2.84 7.33 -5.31
C ALA A 78 -2.51 7.75 -3.86
N ILE A 79 -3.53 8.03 -3.04
CA ILE A 79 -3.34 8.32 -1.60
C ILE A 79 -2.77 7.10 -0.87
N LYS A 80 -3.30 5.90 -1.13
CA LYS A 80 -2.78 4.67 -0.51
C LYS A 80 -1.36 4.36 -0.98
N ASP A 81 -1.05 4.60 -2.25
CA ASP A 81 0.29 4.42 -2.80
C ASP A 81 1.29 5.39 -2.16
N VAL A 82 0.92 6.65 -1.93
CA VAL A 82 1.76 7.62 -1.21
C VAL A 82 2.03 7.14 0.22
N ILE A 83 1.04 6.60 0.91
CA ILE A 83 1.21 6.04 2.27
C ILE A 83 2.10 4.80 2.22
N ALA A 84 1.87 3.89 1.28
CA ALA A 84 2.66 2.67 1.13
C ALA A 84 4.13 2.97 0.84
N LEU A 85 4.40 3.84 -0.12
CA LEU A 85 5.76 4.19 -0.55
C LEU A 85 6.45 5.18 0.38
N GLY A 86 5.70 6.11 0.99
CA GLY A 86 6.27 7.17 1.83
C GLY A 86 6.43 6.79 3.31
N VAL A 87 5.67 5.84 3.80
CA VAL A 87 5.69 5.43 5.22
C VAL A 87 6.03 3.95 5.39
N ILE A 88 5.29 3.06 4.71
CA ILE A 88 5.43 1.62 4.95
C ILE A 88 6.77 1.12 4.40
N LEU A 89 7.11 1.44 3.16
CA LEU A 89 8.32 0.95 2.52
C LEU A 89 9.61 1.46 3.22
N PRO A 90 9.77 2.75 3.59
CA PRO A 90 10.93 3.20 4.36
C PRO A 90 11.04 2.54 5.74
N ALA A 91 9.91 2.32 6.43
CA ALA A 91 9.92 1.64 7.71
C ALA A 91 10.37 0.17 7.58
N GLN A 92 9.93 -0.53 6.54
CA GLN A 92 10.39 -1.89 6.23
C GLN A 92 11.88 -1.94 5.87
N LEU A 93 12.37 -0.98 5.09
CA LEU A 93 13.80 -0.87 4.76
C LEU A 93 14.65 -0.63 6.01
N TRP A 94 14.15 0.16 6.96
CA TRP A 94 14.83 0.40 8.22
C TRP A 94 15.00 -0.88 9.04
N VAL A 95 13.93 -1.67 9.16
CA VAL A 95 13.94 -2.97 9.86
C VAL A 95 14.87 -3.94 9.16
N PHE A 96 14.81 -4.04 7.82
CA PHE A 96 15.65 -4.92 7.03
C PHE A 96 17.15 -4.59 7.16
N GLY A 97 17.51 -3.31 7.27
CA GLY A 97 18.90 -2.88 7.37
C GLY A 97 19.51 -2.99 8.77
N ARG A 98 18.72 -3.09 9.83
CA ARG A 98 19.19 -3.11 11.22
C ARG A 98 18.88 -4.39 11.98
N GLU A 99 18.09 -5.29 11.41
CA GLU A 99 17.62 -6.55 12.02
C GLU A 99 16.93 -6.37 13.39
N VAL A 100 16.67 -5.13 13.81
CA VAL A 100 16.03 -4.77 15.07
C VAL A 100 14.82 -3.91 14.82
N TYR A 101 13.68 -4.33 15.36
CA TYR A 101 12.45 -3.54 15.32
C TYR A 101 12.52 -2.44 16.40
N PRO A 102 12.53 -1.14 16.02
CA PRO A 102 12.73 -0.05 16.98
C PRO A 102 11.52 0.25 17.85
N PHE A 103 10.42 -0.49 17.67
CA PHE A 103 9.13 -0.22 18.32
C PHE A 103 8.75 -1.32 19.31
N SER A 104 7.89 -0.97 20.27
CA SER A 104 7.30 -1.95 21.19
C SER A 104 6.46 -2.98 20.42
N MET A 105 6.27 -4.18 20.98
CA MET A 105 5.52 -5.28 20.37
C MET A 105 4.13 -4.84 19.87
N ASN A 106 3.40 -4.06 20.68
CA ASN A 106 2.07 -3.57 20.30
C ASN A 106 2.09 -2.68 19.06
N LEU A 107 3.13 -1.84 18.93
CA LEU A 107 3.30 -0.97 17.77
C LEU A 107 3.70 -1.77 16.51
N CYS A 108 4.51 -2.81 16.67
CA CYS A 108 4.85 -3.73 15.60
C CYS A 108 3.60 -4.42 15.03
N VAL A 109 2.76 -4.98 15.90
CA VAL A 109 1.50 -5.63 15.50
C VAL A 109 0.58 -4.65 14.77
N ALA A 110 0.39 -3.46 15.34
CA ALA A 110 -0.46 -2.43 14.73
C ALA A 110 0.07 -1.97 13.36
N PHE A 111 1.37 -1.76 13.23
CA PHE A 111 2.01 -1.35 11.97
C PHE A 111 1.91 -2.44 10.90
N THR A 112 2.12 -3.71 11.28
CA THR A 112 2.00 -4.84 10.35
C THR A 112 0.56 -5.01 9.87
N ALA A 113 -0.43 -4.94 10.78
CA ALA A 113 -1.84 -4.99 10.43
C ALA A 113 -2.23 -3.83 9.50
N PHE A 114 -1.78 -2.62 9.80
CA PHE A 114 -2.01 -1.44 8.97
C PHE A 114 -1.41 -1.61 7.57
N SER A 115 -0.16 -2.09 7.48
CA SER A 115 0.52 -2.33 6.20
C SER A 115 -0.23 -3.35 5.33
N LYS A 116 -0.64 -4.47 5.91
CA LYS A 116 -1.43 -5.50 5.22
C LYS A 116 -2.78 -4.95 4.74
N THR A 117 -3.45 -4.14 5.56
CA THR A 117 -4.73 -3.50 5.22
C THR A 117 -4.57 -2.54 4.03
N VAL A 118 -3.52 -1.72 4.00
CA VAL A 118 -3.24 -0.81 2.88
C VAL A 118 -3.01 -1.60 1.59
N ILE A 119 -2.19 -2.67 1.63
CA ILE A 119 -1.91 -3.50 0.44
C ILE A 119 -3.17 -4.15 -0.10
N VAL A 120 -3.98 -4.78 0.77
CA VAL A 120 -5.26 -5.39 0.37
C VAL A 120 -6.21 -4.34 -0.19
N GLY A 121 -6.26 -3.15 0.42
CA GLY A 121 -7.04 -2.01 -0.07
C GLY A 121 -6.64 -1.59 -1.49
N CYS A 122 -5.35 -1.54 -1.82
CA CYS A 122 -4.87 -1.25 -3.17
C CYS A 122 -5.37 -2.29 -4.19
N MET A 123 -5.37 -3.57 -3.85
CA MET A 123 -5.89 -4.64 -4.73
C MET A 123 -7.38 -4.47 -5.01
N PHE A 124 -8.18 -4.12 -4.00
CA PHE A 124 -9.61 -3.81 -4.18
C PHE A 124 -9.82 -2.58 -5.04
N ASP A 125 -9.02 -1.53 -4.88
CA ASP A 125 -9.12 -0.32 -5.71
C ASP A 125 -8.83 -0.62 -7.18
N LEU A 126 -7.77 -1.39 -7.49
CA LEU A 126 -7.45 -1.79 -8.86
C LEU A 126 -8.60 -2.59 -9.49
N THR A 127 -9.18 -3.54 -8.75
CA THR A 127 -10.33 -4.31 -9.21
C THR A 127 -11.53 -3.40 -9.47
N THR A 128 -11.82 -2.48 -8.56
CA THR A 128 -12.92 -1.52 -8.68
C THR A 128 -12.73 -0.60 -9.89
N ILE A 129 -11.52 -0.10 -10.12
CA ILE A 129 -11.19 0.74 -11.28
C ILE A 129 -11.38 -0.06 -12.59
N ALA A 130 -10.95 -1.32 -12.62
CA ALA A 130 -11.12 -2.17 -13.80
C ALA A 130 -12.61 -2.41 -14.13
N VAL A 131 -13.41 -2.73 -13.11
CA VAL A 131 -14.87 -2.90 -13.24
C VAL A 131 -15.55 -1.59 -13.65
N ALA A 132 -15.19 -0.46 -13.04
CA ALA A 132 -15.74 0.84 -13.39
C ALA A 132 -15.44 1.22 -14.85
N ARG A 133 -14.21 0.98 -15.33
CA ARG A 133 -13.85 1.19 -16.74
C ARG A 133 -14.63 0.28 -17.68
N TYR A 134 -14.79 -1.00 -17.32
CA TYR A 134 -15.61 -1.92 -18.10
C TYR A 134 -17.06 -1.44 -18.24
N ILE A 135 -17.69 -1.04 -17.13
CA ILE A 135 -19.06 -0.53 -17.14
C ILE A 135 -19.16 0.75 -17.99
N TYR A 136 -18.18 1.63 -17.85
CA TYR A 136 -18.17 2.92 -18.56
C TYR A 136 -18.10 2.76 -20.08
N ILE A 137 -17.36 1.75 -20.56
CA ILE A 137 -17.15 1.51 -22.00
C ILE A 137 -18.23 0.57 -22.58
N CYS A 138 -18.51 -0.54 -21.89
CA CYS A 138 -19.31 -1.63 -22.46
C CYS A 138 -20.80 -1.57 -22.10
N ARG A 139 -21.17 -0.84 -21.04
CA ARG A 139 -22.55 -0.84 -20.53
C ARG A 139 -23.08 0.57 -20.26
N PRO A 140 -23.34 1.40 -21.29
CA PRO A 140 -23.77 2.80 -21.12
C PRO A 140 -25.08 2.93 -20.33
N ARG A 141 -26.02 1.99 -20.45
CA ARG A 141 -27.27 1.99 -19.68
C ARG A 141 -27.07 1.77 -18.18
N LEU A 142 -26.06 0.94 -17.80
CA LEU A 142 -25.69 0.72 -16.41
C LEU A 142 -24.92 1.93 -15.85
N ARG A 143 -24.07 2.56 -16.67
CA ARG A 143 -23.37 3.80 -16.32
C ARG A 143 -24.36 4.86 -15.86
N ASP A 144 -25.40 5.12 -16.62
CA ASP A 144 -26.37 6.19 -16.34
C ASP A 144 -27.23 5.88 -15.09
N ARG A 145 -27.39 4.60 -14.73
CA ARG A 145 -28.04 4.19 -13.48
C ARG A 145 -27.13 4.25 -12.26
N LEU A 146 -25.89 3.80 -12.37
CA LEU A 146 -24.93 3.70 -11.26
C LEU A 146 -24.20 5.02 -10.99
N PHE A 147 -23.91 5.77 -12.05
CA PHE A 147 -23.17 7.04 -11.98
C PHE A 147 -24.07 8.25 -12.24
N SER A 148 -25.37 8.11 -11.97
CA SER A 148 -26.34 9.21 -12.04
C SER A 148 -25.83 10.39 -11.22
N SER A 149 -26.03 11.56 -11.73
CA SER A 149 -25.47 12.89 -11.46
C SER A 149 -25.32 13.38 -10.01
N ARG A 150 -25.60 12.58 -8.99
CA ARG A 150 -25.41 12.97 -7.59
C ARG A 150 -24.00 12.69 -7.02
N LEU A 151 -23.21 11.84 -7.67
CA LEU A 151 -21.84 11.53 -7.23
C LEU A 151 -20.77 12.42 -7.89
N CYS A 152 -21.13 13.21 -8.90
CA CYS A 152 -20.22 14.16 -9.56
C CYS A 152 -20.21 15.56 -8.91
N LEU A 153 -20.87 15.75 -7.77
CA LEU A 153 -21.04 17.03 -7.08
C LEU A 153 -20.43 17.01 -5.66
N VAL A 154 -19.25 16.41 -5.50
CA VAL A 154 -18.44 16.64 -4.29
C VAL A 154 -17.08 17.21 -4.70
#